data_97e0a92b5e409e64f86703faed310a7d
#
_entry.id   97e0a92b5e409e64f86703faed310a7d
#
_cell.length_a   1.000
_cell.length_b   1.000
_cell.length_c   1.000
_cell.angle_alpha   90.00
_cell.angle_beta   90.00
_cell.angle_gamma   90.00
#
_symmetry.space_group_name_H-M   'P 1'
#
loop_
_entity.id
_entity.type
_entity.pdbx_description
1 polymer ?
#
loop_
_entity_poly.entity_id
_entity_poly.type
_entity_poly.pdbx_seq_one_letter_code
_entity_poly.pdbx_strand_id
1 'polypeptide(L)'
;MKNSLKNLKLKRRAIAAMASMHLFGNSSKKMKVIGVTGTNGKTTVATLLYRIAIKLGLKAGLISTVENLVNGEKMSANYKLHNAPSTTPDPIFLHKLLNKMAHEKCEYVFMEVTSHALDQDRVAGVHFAGGIFTNLTHDHLDYHGNIENYFGAKKKFFKMLPPAAFALSNADDKYGPRMLEGIRAKKYTYGLKSKSDFSEKLETKLIGDFNIYNALAAYAALTLLGIDGGKVKEVLKNIEAPRGRFEHFTSPNDVLVIVDYAHTPDALENVLKTVQSILPASGGEKRGKVISVFGCGGDRDPLKRPIMGKIGAMFSDIAIFTSDNPRGENPEKIIEEMKADLSAEELSKVKSIPDRREAILESIKLAQNGDIILCAGKGHEDYQEIKGVKNHFDDMEEYKKAF
;
A
#
# COMPACT_ATOMS: atom_id res chain seq x y z
N MET A 1 -22.66 -27.26 2.93
CA MET A 1 -21.30 -27.81 3.01
C MET A 1 -20.18 -26.76 2.92
N LYS A 2 -20.14 -25.87 1.91
CA LYS A 2 -19.07 -24.83 1.79
C LYS A 2 -18.93 -23.91 3.02
N ASN A 3 -20.03 -23.44 3.62
CA ASN A 3 -20.01 -22.59 4.80
C ASN A 3 -19.53 -23.31 6.08
N SER A 4 -19.82 -24.59 6.23
CA SER A 4 -19.36 -25.39 7.37
C SER A 4 -17.84 -25.60 7.31
N LEU A 5 -17.28 -25.88 6.12
CA LEU A 5 -15.83 -26.01 5.91
C LEU A 5 -15.08 -24.70 6.10
N LYS A 6 -15.68 -23.56 5.67
CA LYS A 6 -15.12 -22.23 5.91
C LYS A 6 -15.04 -21.94 7.42
N ASN A 7 -16.12 -22.18 8.15
CA ASN A 7 -16.18 -21.98 9.61
C ASN A 7 -15.19 -22.87 10.37
N LEU A 8 -14.98 -24.12 9.92
CA LEU A 8 -14.00 -25.02 10.55
C LEU A 8 -12.57 -24.55 10.33
N LYS A 9 -12.23 -24.04 9.11
CA LYS A 9 -10.92 -23.45 8.81
C LYS A 9 -10.65 -22.19 9.64
N LEU A 10 -11.67 -21.34 9.84
CA LEU A 10 -11.57 -20.12 10.67
C LEU A 10 -11.32 -20.46 12.13
N LYS A 11 -12.07 -21.41 12.70
CA LYS A 11 -11.84 -21.88 14.08
C LYS A 11 -10.43 -22.45 14.29
N ARG A 12 -9.93 -23.24 13.35
CA ARG A 12 -8.55 -23.77 13.40
C ARG A 12 -7.49 -22.66 13.40
N ARG A 13 -7.69 -21.58 12.62
CA ARG A 13 -6.78 -20.43 12.58
C ARG A 13 -6.79 -19.62 13.87
N ALA A 14 -7.96 -19.39 14.45
CA ALA A 14 -8.08 -18.70 15.74
C ALA A 14 -7.40 -19.51 16.87
N ILE A 15 -7.57 -20.84 16.89
CA ILE A 15 -6.89 -21.73 17.83
C ILE A 15 -5.37 -21.69 17.62
N ALA A 16 -4.90 -21.75 16.37
CA ALA A 16 -3.48 -21.66 16.04
C ALA A 16 -2.89 -20.30 16.47
N ALA A 17 -3.63 -19.19 16.32
CA ALA A 17 -3.22 -17.87 16.76
C ALA A 17 -3.06 -17.81 18.28
N MET A 18 -4.05 -18.31 19.03
CA MET A 18 -3.98 -18.36 20.50
C MET A 18 -2.86 -19.29 21.01
N ALA A 19 -2.71 -20.48 20.42
CA ALA A 19 -1.63 -21.39 20.76
C ALA A 19 -0.26 -20.76 20.48
N SER A 20 -0.10 -20.06 19.33
CA SER A 20 1.13 -19.36 18.99
C SER A 20 1.43 -18.22 19.94
N MET A 21 0.40 -17.46 20.35
CA MET A 21 0.54 -16.41 21.36
C MET A 21 1.13 -16.97 22.67
N HIS A 22 0.64 -18.11 23.15
CA HIS A 22 1.17 -18.76 24.35
C HIS A 22 2.58 -19.32 24.12
N LEU A 23 2.81 -19.98 23.00
CA LEU A 23 4.10 -20.57 22.63
C LEU A 23 5.22 -19.52 22.56
N PHE A 24 4.92 -18.34 22.01
CA PHE A 24 5.86 -17.23 21.87
C PHE A 24 5.78 -16.19 23.00
N GLY A 25 5.18 -16.53 24.15
CA GLY A 25 5.26 -15.74 25.39
C GLY A 25 4.52 -14.41 25.36
N ASN A 26 3.43 -14.29 24.57
CA ASN A 26 2.56 -13.10 24.54
C ASN A 26 3.33 -11.79 24.23
N SER A 27 4.30 -11.88 23.33
CA SER A 27 5.31 -10.85 23.08
C SER A 27 4.75 -9.48 22.69
N SER A 28 3.55 -9.43 22.09
CA SER A 28 2.87 -8.17 21.74
C SER A 28 2.53 -7.29 22.95
N LYS A 29 2.43 -7.86 24.16
CA LYS A 29 2.21 -7.07 25.39
C LYS A 29 3.46 -6.32 25.87
N LYS A 30 4.63 -6.70 25.38
CA LYS A 30 5.91 -6.08 25.75
C LYS A 30 6.25 -4.84 24.92
N MET A 31 5.45 -4.56 23.91
CA MET A 31 5.67 -3.50 22.90
C MET A 31 4.36 -2.76 22.62
N LYS A 32 4.46 -1.55 22.11
CA LYS A 32 3.29 -0.81 21.59
C LYS A 32 3.08 -1.23 20.14
N VAL A 33 2.14 -2.16 19.89
CA VAL A 33 1.79 -2.62 18.53
C VAL A 33 0.69 -1.72 17.95
N ILE A 34 0.94 -1.11 16.82
CA ILE A 34 0.00 -0.24 16.09
C ILE A 34 -0.35 -0.90 14.76
N GLY A 35 -1.64 -1.14 14.55
CA GLY A 35 -2.16 -1.68 13.30
C GLY A 35 -2.69 -0.60 12.37
N VAL A 36 -2.40 -0.73 11.08
CA VAL A 36 -2.91 0.16 10.03
C VAL A 36 -3.81 -0.62 9.10
N THR A 37 -5.07 -0.20 8.97
CA THR A 37 -6.04 -0.79 8.03
C THR A 37 -6.65 0.27 7.13
N GLY A 38 -7.18 -0.15 6.00
CA GLY A 38 -7.81 0.66 4.96
C GLY A 38 -7.74 -0.04 3.62
N THR A 39 -8.27 0.56 2.55
CA THR A 39 -8.06 0.06 1.20
C THR A 39 -6.66 0.46 0.73
N ASN A 40 -6.36 1.74 0.69
CA ASN A 40 -5.09 2.33 0.27
C ASN A 40 -4.34 2.95 1.45
N GLY A 41 -3.02 3.20 1.30
CA GLY A 41 -2.20 3.92 2.27
C GLY A 41 -1.63 3.08 3.43
N LYS A 42 -2.07 1.85 3.66
CA LYS A 42 -1.58 0.97 4.76
C LYS A 42 -0.07 0.87 4.82
N THR A 43 0.54 0.47 3.72
CA THR A 43 2.00 0.30 3.60
C THR A 43 2.73 1.61 3.85
N THR A 44 2.25 2.69 3.23
CA THR A 44 2.86 4.02 3.37
C THR A 44 2.81 4.47 4.82
N VAL A 45 1.64 4.44 5.48
CA VAL A 45 1.50 4.85 6.88
C VAL A 45 2.34 3.98 7.81
N ALA A 46 2.31 2.65 7.68
CA ALA A 46 3.11 1.77 8.53
C ALA A 46 4.62 2.01 8.35
N THR A 47 5.07 2.22 7.11
CA THR A 47 6.49 2.50 6.82
C THR A 47 6.91 3.89 7.30
N LEU A 48 6.05 4.91 7.16
CA LEU A 48 6.32 6.26 7.69
C LEU A 48 6.47 6.23 9.21
N LEU A 49 5.53 5.60 9.92
CA LEU A 49 5.60 5.41 11.37
C LEU A 49 6.93 4.78 11.79
N TYR A 50 7.32 3.70 11.12
CA TYR A 50 8.57 3.00 11.39
C TYR A 50 9.79 3.87 11.10
N ARG A 51 9.88 4.48 9.91
CA ARG A 51 11.03 5.29 9.52
C ARG A 51 11.21 6.52 10.41
N ILE A 52 10.10 7.17 10.80
CA ILE A 52 10.14 8.30 11.74
C ILE A 52 10.66 7.82 13.10
N ALA A 53 10.15 6.70 13.63
CA ALA A 53 10.60 6.15 14.89
C ALA A 53 12.10 5.85 14.88
N ILE A 54 12.62 5.18 13.84
CA ILE A 54 14.05 4.89 13.68
C ILE A 54 14.89 6.17 13.59
N LYS A 55 14.45 7.17 12.80
CA LYS A 55 15.17 8.46 12.69
C LYS A 55 15.21 9.25 14.00
N LEU A 56 14.24 9.03 14.88
CA LEU A 56 14.21 9.58 16.23
C LEU A 56 15.00 8.73 17.25
N GLY A 57 15.70 7.69 16.84
CA GLY A 57 16.49 6.83 17.71
C GLY A 57 15.67 5.80 18.50
N LEU A 58 14.39 5.60 18.16
CA LEU A 58 13.52 4.65 18.84
C LEU A 58 13.69 3.24 18.28
N LYS A 59 13.61 2.23 19.12
CA LYS A 59 13.64 0.83 18.69
C LYS A 59 12.28 0.39 18.15
N ALA A 60 12.22 0.04 16.88
CA ALA A 60 10.96 -0.27 16.23
C ALA A 60 11.03 -1.48 15.28
N GLY A 61 9.89 -2.16 15.11
CA GLY A 61 9.67 -3.19 14.12
C GLY A 61 8.63 -2.76 13.07
N LEU A 62 8.79 -3.25 11.85
CA LEU A 62 7.83 -3.09 10.75
C LEU A 62 7.39 -4.45 10.23
N ILE A 63 6.07 -4.63 10.05
CA ILE A 63 5.46 -5.78 9.37
C ILE A 63 4.59 -5.24 8.23
N SER A 64 5.08 -5.33 7.00
CA SER A 64 4.41 -4.73 5.84
C SER A 64 4.47 -5.63 4.59
N THR A 65 3.76 -5.21 3.57
CA THR A 65 3.77 -5.85 2.25
C THR A 65 5.16 -5.81 1.60
N VAL A 66 5.87 -4.70 1.78
CA VAL A 66 7.16 -4.45 1.14
C VAL A 66 8.28 -5.20 1.86
N GLU A 67 8.32 -5.09 3.19
CA GLU A 67 9.41 -5.64 3.98
C GLU A 67 9.03 -5.83 5.46
N ASN A 68 9.75 -6.74 6.13
CA ASN A 68 9.70 -6.88 7.57
C ASN A 68 11.06 -6.43 8.13
N LEU A 69 11.04 -5.44 9.02
CA LEU A 69 12.25 -4.80 9.57
C LEU A 69 12.26 -4.87 11.10
N VAL A 70 13.45 -4.95 11.65
CA VAL A 70 13.70 -4.89 13.11
C VAL A 70 14.90 -3.96 13.35
N ASN A 71 14.68 -2.83 14.01
CA ASN A 71 15.72 -1.86 14.37
C ASN A 71 16.63 -1.45 13.20
N GLY A 72 16.10 -1.27 11.99
CA GLY A 72 16.85 -0.88 10.79
C GLY A 72 17.24 -2.07 9.90
N GLU A 73 17.25 -3.29 10.42
CA GLU A 73 17.71 -4.46 9.67
C GLU A 73 16.56 -5.24 9.04
N LYS A 74 16.77 -5.70 7.79
CA LYS A 74 15.82 -6.56 7.10
C LYS A 74 15.86 -7.98 7.67
N MET A 75 14.70 -8.53 7.99
CA MET A 75 14.64 -9.90 8.50
C MET A 75 15.05 -10.91 7.42
N SER A 76 15.97 -11.81 7.80
CA SER A 76 16.53 -12.81 6.88
C SER A 76 15.47 -13.75 6.28
N ALA A 77 15.81 -14.37 5.13
CA ALA A 77 14.95 -15.29 4.39
C ALA A 77 14.43 -16.48 5.20
N ASN A 78 15.13 -16.89 6.27
CA ASN A 78 14.72 -17.95 7.20
C ASN A 78 13.42 -17.64 7.99
N TYR A 79 12.94 -16.40 7.90
CA TYR A 79 11.63 -15.96 8.39
C TYR A 79 10.56 -15.90 7.29
N LYS A 80 10.87 -16.37 6.06
CA LYS A 80 9.88 -16.57 4.99
C LYS A 80 9.28 -17.96 5.15
N LEU A 81 8.12 -18.09 5.80
CA LEU A 81 7.34 -19.34 5.78
C LEU A 81 6.33 -19.26 4.62
N HIS A 82 6.46 -20.23 3.70
CA HIS A 82 5.57 -20.54 2.58
C HIS A 82 5.36 -19.49 1.46
N ASN A 83 5.19 -20.03 0.27
CA ASN A 83 5.21 -19.55 -1.11
C ASN A 83 4.31 -18.35 -1.51
N ALA A 84 3.73 -17.58 -0.59
CA ALA A 84 3.07 -16.32 -0.89
C ALA A 84 3.30 -15.31 0.23
N PRO A 85 3.98 -14.18 -0.04
CA PRO A 85 4.04 -13.09 0.91
C PRO A 85 2.64 -12.51 1.08
N SER A 86 2.01 -12.75 2.23
CA SER A 86 0.77 -12.07 2.57
C SER A 86 1.10 -10.83 3.39
N THR A 87 0.53 -9.69 3.03
CA THR A 87 0.69 -8.38 3.70
C THR A 87 0.60 -8.49 5.22
N THR A 88 -0.38 -9.24 5.73
CA THR A 88 -0.47 -9.63 7.14
C THR A 88 -0.19 -11.13 7.23
N PRO A 89 0.90 -11.54 7.88
CA PRO A 89 1.30 -12.94 7.96
C PRO A 89 0.24 -13.89 8.55
N ASP A 90 0.44 -15.20 8.39
CA ASP A 90 -0.33 -16.18 9.15
C ASP A 90 -0.04 -16.06 10.66
N PRO A 91 -0.93 -16.58 11.54
CA PRO A 91 -0.81 -16.36 12.98
C PRO A 91 0.50 -16.83 13.57
N ILE A 92 1.00 -18.02 13.17
CA ILE A 92 2.22 -18.60 13.74
C ILE A 92 3.42 -17.71 13.39
N PHE A 93 3.50 -17.32 12.12
CA PHE A 93 4.59 -16.47 11.65
C PHE A 93 4.51 -15.07 12.25
N LEU A 94 3.31 -14.49 12.37
CA LEU A 94 3.10 -13.18 13.01
C LEU A 94 3.60 -13.18 14.46
N HIS A 95 3.21 -14.17 15.26
CA HIS A 95 3.65 -14.25 16.66
C HIS A 95 5.16 -14.53 16.77
N LYS A 96 5.75 -15.30 15.83
CA LYS A 96 7.20 -15.50 15.75
C LYS A 96 7.94 -14.18 15.44
N LEU A 97 7.42 -13.34 14.51
CA LEU A 97 7.97 -12.02 14.24
C LEU A 97 7.91 -11.10 15.46
N LEU A 98 6.73 -11.02 16.11
CA LEU A 98 6.55 -10.23 17.32
C LEU A 98 7.47 -10.70 18.47
N ASN A 99 7.70 -12.00 18.59
CA ASN A 99 8.63 -12.54 19.58
C ASN A 99 10.06 -12.09 19.29
N LYS A 100 10.52 -12.16 18.03
CA LYS A 100 11.84 -11.65 17.64
C LYS A 100 11.98 -10.16 17.94
N MET A 101 10.99 -9.34 17.55
CA MET A 101 10.99 -7.90 17.82
C MET A 101 11.09 -7.59 19.33
N ALA A 102 10.39 -8.37 20.15
CA ALA A 102 10.47 -8.23 21.61
C ALA A 102 11.86 -8.62 22.17
N HIS A 103 12.50 -9.65 21.61
CA HIS A 103 13.89 -10.04 21.98
C HIS A 103 14.90 -8.97 21.58
N GLU A 104 14.70 -8.32 20.42
CA GLU A 104 15.51 -7.19 19.95
C GLU A 104 15.17 -5.86 20.66
N LYS A 105 14.32 -5.94 21.70
CA LYS A 105 13.90 -4.82 22.55
C LYS A 105 13.23 -3.68 21.77
N CYS A 106 12.46 -4.00 20.73
CA CYS A 106 11.59 -3.02 20.08
C CYS A 106 10.58 -2.47 21.09
N GLU A 107 10.44 -1.15 21.11
CA GLU A 107 9.42 -0.46 21.92
C GLU A 107 8.10 -0.34 21.14
N TYR A 108 8.20 -0.21 19.82
CA TYR A 108 7.09 -0.03 18.90
C TYR A 108 7.10 -1.09 17.81
N VAL A 109 5.91 -1.50 17.38
CA VAL A 109 5.74 -2.32 16.17
C VAL A 109 4.61 -1.71 15.34
N PHE A 110 4.91 -1.41 14.09
CA PHE A 110 3.97 -0.89 13.12
C PHE A 110 3.65 -1.97 12.10
N MET A 111 2.35 -2.29 11.92
CA MET A 111 1.97 -3.38 11.04
C MET A 111 0.74 -3.09 10.19
N GLU A 112 0.74 -3.62 8.98
CA GLU A 112 -0.43 -3.63 8.13
C GLU A 112 -1.43 -4.70 8.60
N VAL A 113 -2.71 -4.31 8.68
CA VAL A 113 -3.81 -5.21 9.05
C VAL A 113 -4.82 -5.24 7.91
N THR A 114 -4.79 -6.31 7.10
CA THR A 114 -5.68 -6.47 5.94
C THR A 114 -7.05 -6.98 6.35
N SER A 115 -8.08 -6.71 5.54
CA SER A 115 -9.45 -7.23 5.76
C SER A 115 -9.50 -8.76 5.73
N HIS A 116 -8.70 -9.39 4.86
CA HIS A 116 -8.55 -10.84 4.83
C HIS A 116 -7.98 -11.40 6.13
N ALA A 117 -6.96 -10.71 6.69
CA ALA A 117 -6.38 -11.13 7.97
C ALA A 117 -7.38 -11.03 9.12
N LEU A 118 -8.22 -9.99 9.11
CA LEU A 118 -9.28 -9.79 10.10
C LEU A 118 -10.41 -10.81 9.96
N ASP A 119 -10.84 -11.09 8.72
CA ASP A 119 -11.86 -12.13 8.48
C ASP A 119 -11.33 -13.53 8.84
N GLN A 120 -10.05 -13.76 8.64
CA GLN A 120 -9.38 -15.04 8.89
C GLN A 120 -8.77 -15.16 10.30
N ASP A 121 -9.02 -14.22 11.21
CA ASP A 121 -8.49 -14.19 12.59
C ASP A 121 -6.96 -14.30 12.68
N ARG A 122 -6.22 -13.85 11.66
CA ARG A 122 -4.74 -13.96 11.64
C ARG A 122 -4.07 -13.13 12.73
N VAL A 123 -4.71 -12.04 13.17
CA VAL A 123 -4.21 -11.13 14.23
C VAL A 123 -4.78 -11.45 15.60
N ALA A 124 -5.48 -12.58 15.76
CA ALA A 124 -5.98 -13.00 17.07
C ALA A 124 -4.83 -13.15 18.07
N GLY A 125 -5.06 -12.70 19.30
CA GLY A 125 -4.03 -12.74 20.35
C GLY A 125 -3.01 -11.61 20.31
N VAL A 126 -2.99 -10.76 19.28
CA VAL A 126 -2.14 -9.57 19.26
C VAL A 126 -2.74 -8.48 20.14
N HIS A 127 -1.93 -7.95 21.05
CA HIS A 127 -2.32 -6.83 21.91
C HIS A 127 -1.96 -5.50 21.22
N PHE A 128 -2.97 -4.82 20.68
CA PHE A 128 -2.79 -3.54 20.01
C PHE A 128 -2.87 -2.36 20.98
N ALA A 129 -1.89 -1.47 20.91
CA ALA A 129 -1.89 -0.17 21.60
C ALA A 129 -2.60 0.92 20.80
N GLY A 130 -2.80 0.72 19.51
CA GLY A 130 -3.54 1.63 18.65
C GLY A 130 -3.92 1.03 17.30
N GLY A 131 -4.92 1.64 16.67
CA GLY A 131 -5.40 1.29 15.35
C GLY A 131 -5.64 2.53 14.49
N ILE A 132 -5.27 2.46 13.23
CA ILE A 132 -5.40 3.54 12.25
C ILE A 132 -6.26 3.06 11.09
N PHE A 133 -7.27 3.86 10.70
CA PHE A 133 -8.06 3.69 9.50
C PHE A 133 -7.73 4.77 8.48
N THR A 134 -7.32 4.38 7.28
CA THR A 134 -6.95 5.33 6.22
C THR A 134 -8.14 5.70 5.33
N ASN A 135 -8.76 4.72 4.67
CA ASN A 135 -9.88 4.91 3.75
C ASN A 135 -10.57 3.58 3.43
N LEU A 136 -11.76 3.67 2.81
CA LEU A 136 -12.45 2.51 2.24
C LEU A 136 -13.01 2.84 0.85
N THR A 137 -12.43 2.23 -0.18
CA THR A 137 -12.88 2.30 -1.57
C THR A 137 -13.20 0.91 -2.12
N HIS A 138 -13.62 0.82 -3.38
CA HIS A 138 -14.00 -0.42 -4.02
C HIS A 138 -12.78 -1.32 -4.24
N ASP A 139 -12.65 -2.41 -3.45
CA ASP A 139 -11.60 -3.41 -3.56
C ASP A 139 -12.03 -4.71 -2.86
N HIS A 140 -11.45 -5.84 -3.25
CA HIS A 140 -11.69 -7.15 -2.63
C HIS A 140 -13.15 -7.59 -2.51
N LEU A 141 -14.04 -7.11 -3.38
CA LEU A 141 -15.47 -7.51 -3.36
C LEU A 141 -15.69 -8.92 -3.89
N ASP A 142 -14.78 -9.47 -4.68
CA ASP A 142 -14.69 -10.88 -5.03
C ASP A 142 -14.63 -11.78 -3.79
N TYR A 143 -13.94 -11.34 -2.74
CA TYR A 143 -13.82 -12.04 -1.46
C TYR A 143 -14.93 -11.71 -0.49
N HIS A 144 -15.27 -10.42 -0.30
CA HIS A 144 -16.22 -9.95 0.71
C HIS A 144 -17.67 -9.91 0.22
N GLY A 145 -17.91 -9.98 -1.10
CA GLY A 145 -19.21 -9.94 -1.75
C GLY A 145 -19.78 -8.53 -1.92
N ASN A 146 -19.67 -7.66 -0.93
CA ASN A 146 -20.12 -6.27 -0.99
C ASN A 146 -19.31 -5.35 -0.06
N ILE A 147 -19.54 -4.03 -0.23
CA ILE A 147 -18.79 -3.00 0.49
C ILE A 147 -19.09 -3.00 2.01
N GLU A 148 -20.29 -3.36 2.42
CA GLU A 148 -20.66 -3.40 3.85
C GLU A 148 -19.97 -4.57 4.57
N ASN A 149 -19.85 -5.72 3.94
CA ASN A 149 -19.07 -6.84 4.48
C ASN A 149 -17.58 -6.48 4.57
N TYR A 150 -17.05 -5.78 3.55
CA TYR A 150 -15.67 -5.29 3.54
C TYR A 150 -15.41 -4.27 4.65
N PHE A 151 -16.34 -3.33 4.85
CA PHE A 151 -16.35 -2.41 5.98
C PHE A 151 -16.41 -3.17 7.31
N GLY A 152 -17.34 -4.12 7.45
CA GLY A 152 -17.51 -4.94 8.65
C GLY A 152 -16.24 -5.70 9.03
N ALA A 153 -15.53 -6.25 8.04
CA ALA A 153 -14.26 -6.93 8.26
C ALA A 153 -13.20 -5.97 8.86
N LYS A 154 -13.06 -4.75 8.33
CA LYS A 154 -12.13 -3.75 8.89
C LYS A 154 -12.60 -3.22 10.26
N LYS A 155 -13.90 -3.01 10.45
CA LYS A 155 -14.51 -2.59 11.72
C LYS A 155 -14.21 -3.57 12.86
N LYS A 156 -14.09 -4.88 12.55
CA LYS A 156 -13.70 -5.91 13.52
C LYS A 156 -12.38 -5.55 14.21
N PHE A 157 -11.41 -4.99 13.51
CA PHE A 157 -10.14 -4.53 14.07
C PHE A 157 -10.34 -3.49 15.19
N PHE A 158 -11.15 -2.47 14.94
CA PHE A 158 -11.44 -1.41 15.92
C PHE A 158 -12.21 -1.93 17.13
N LYS A 159 -13.11 -2.91 16.94
CA LYS A 159 -13.82 -3.59 18.03
C LYS A 159 -12.90 -4.42 18.93
N MET A 160 -11.75 -4.88 18.41
CA MET A 160 -10.74 -5.64 19.16
C MET A 160 -9.87 -4.74 20.04
N LEU A 161 -9.79 -3.45 19.79
CA LEU A 161 -8.93 -2.53 20.53
C LEU A 161 -9.38 -2.40 21.98
N PRO A 162 -8.45 -2.56 22.96
CA PRO A 162 -8.79 -2.40 24.39
C PRO A 162 -9.09 -0.91 24.71
N PRO A 163 -9.79 -0.61 25.82
CA PRO A 163 -10.13 0.76 26.21
C PRO A 163 -8.93 1.71 26.36
N ALA A 164 -7.76 1.19 26.70
CA ALA A 164 -6.53 1.99 26.84
C ALA A 164 -5.90 2.36 25.49
N ALA A 165 -6.23 1.63 24.40
CA ALA A 165 -5.72 1.89 23.05
C ALA A 165 -6.36 3.14 22.43
N PHE A 166 -5.68 3.72 21.44
CA PHE A 166 -6.29 4.73 20.57
C PHE A 166 -6.87 4.11 19.31
N ALA A 167 -7.93 4.72 18.79
CA ALA A 167 -8.54 4.42 17.51
C ALA A 167 -8.53 5.72 16.69
N LEU A 168 -7.67 5.81 15.69
CA LEU A 168 -7.49 6.98 14.83
C LEU A 168 -8.14 6.74 13.46
N SER A 169 -9.04 7.61 13.03
CA SER A 169 -9.79 7.46 11.79
C SER A 169 -9.73 8.71 10.93
N ASN A 170 -9.67 8.52 9.62
CA ASN A 170 -9.76 9.60 8.64
C ASN A 170 -11.17 10.20 8.63
N ALA A 171 -11.32 11.45 9.06
CA ALA A 171 -12.60 12.16 9.12
C ALA A 171 -13.14 12.50 7.73
N ASP A 172 -12.27 12.61 6.74
CA ASP A 172 -12.63 12.97 5.37
C ASP A 172 -13.05 11.76 4.50
N ASP A 173 -12.87 10.53 5.01
CA ASP A 173 -13.42 9.32 4.39
C ASP A 173 -14.85 9.09 4.88
N LYS A 174 -15.79 8.81 3.95
CA LYS A 174 -17.22 8.63 4.28
C LYS A 174 -17.49 7.53 5.31
N TYR A 175 -16.60 6.54 5.44
CA TYR A 175 -16.69 5.46 6.42
C TYR A 175 -15.94 5.77 7.72
N GLY A 176 -15.13 6.83 7.73
CA GLY A 176 -14.30 7.21 8.88
C GLY A 176 -15.08 7.38 10.18
N PRO A 177 -16.14 8.21 10.23
CA PRO A 177 -16.97 8.36 11.43
C PRO A 177 -17.60 7.02 11.87
N ARG A 178 -18.15 6.25 10.93
CA ARG A 178 -18.74 4.93 11.18
C ARG A 178 -17.73 3.93 11.75
N MET A 179 -16.44 4.09 11.43
CA MET A 179 -15.38 3.22 11.94
C MET A 179 -15.21 3.38 13.46
N LEU A 180 -15.48 4.55 14.00
CA LEU A 180 -15.35 4.86 15.43
C LEU A 180 -16.63 4.63 16.26
N GLU A 181 -17.76 4.31 15.63
CA GLU A 181 -19.01 4.04 16.34
C GLU A 181 -18.97 2.74 17.14
N GLY A 182 -19.48 2.75 18.38
CA GLY A 182 -19.66 1.53 19.21
C GLY A 182 -18.35 0.82 19.59
N ILE A 183 -17.18 1.49 19.52
CA ILE A 183 -15.91 0.95 19.95
C ILE A 183 -15.55 1.44 21.37
N ARG A 184 -14.71 0.66 22.07
CA ARG A 184 -14.31 0.94 23.47
C ARG A 184 -13.04 1.78 23.58
N ALA A 185 -12.19 1.75 22.55
CA ALA A 185 -10.93 2.48 22.52
C ALA A 185 -11.14 4.01 22.51
N LYS A 186 -10.11 4.77 22.87
CA LYS A 186 -10.10 6.24 22.79
C LYS A 186 -10.17 6.66 21.34
N LYS A 187 -11.14 7.49 20.98
CA LYS A 187 -11.44 7.89 19.60
C LYS A 187 -10.74 9.17 19.25
N TYR A 188 -10.07 9.17 18.10
CA TYR A 188 -9.43 10.34 17.52
C TYR A 188 -9.65 10.34 15.99
N THR A 189 -9.63 11.54 15.44
CA THR A 189 -9.82 11.78 14.01
C THR A 189 -8.66 12.57 13.44
N TYR A 190 -8.37 12.35 12.17
CA TYR A 190 -7.49 13.20 11.39
C TYR A 190 -8.14 13.52 10.04
N GLY A 191 -7.84 14.69 9.48
CA GLY A 191 -8.42 15.14 8.22
C GLY A 191 -8.01 16.56 7.88
N LEU A 192 -8.15 16.94 6.61
CA LEU A 192 -7.79 18.28 6.10
C LEU A 192 -9.00 19.12 5.72
N LYS A 193 -10.16 18.47 5.50
CA LYS A 193 -11.40 19.10 5.04
C LYS A 193 -12.46 19.18 6.14
N SER A 194 -12.58 18.13 6.92
CA SER A 194 -13.54 18.01 8.02
C SER A 194 -12.89 18.44 9.33
N LYS A 195 -13.71 18.92 10.28
CA LYS A 195 -13.25 19.17 11.65
C LYS A 195 -12.72 17.86 12.25
N SER A 196 -11.48 17.87 12.69
CA SER A 196 -10.78 16.69 13.22
C SER A 196 -9.82 17.08 14.34
N ASP A 197 -9.39 16.09 15.15
CA ASP A 197 -8.46 16.30 16.25
C ASP A 197 -7.05 16.65 15.74
N PHE A 198 -6.70 16.15 14.53
CA PHE A 198 -5.44 16.43 13.85
C PHE A 198 -5.73 16.91 12.43
N SER A 199 -5.40 18.16 12.12
CA SER A 199 -5.67 18.83 10.84
C SER A 199 -4.51 19.69 10.34
N GLU A 200 -3.32 19.49 10.91
CA GLU A 200 -2.16 20.28 10.55
C GLU A 200 -1.71 20.04 9.11
N LYS A 201 -1.44 21.11 8.38
CA LYS A 201 -0.74 21.05 7.10
C LYS A 201 0.73 20.77 7.37
N LEU A 202 1.18 19.59 6.98
CA LEU A 202 2.55 19.11 7.19
C LEU A 202 3.43 19.44 5.97
N GLU A 203 4.65 19.92 6.24
CA GLU A 203 5.70 20.03 5.22
C GLU A 203 6.30 18.65 4.99
N THR A 204 6.36 18.19 3.75
CA THR A 204 6.91 16.89 3.37
C THR A 204 7.34 16.87 1.90
N LYS A 205 8.32 16.04 1.56
CA LYS A 205 8.71 15.74 0.18
C LYS A 205 7.78 14.72 -0.50
N LEU A 206 6.81 14.16 0.24
CA LEU A 206 5.87 13.21 -0.32
C LEU A 206 4.91 13.92 -1.29
N ILE A 207 4.79 13.41 -2.49
CA ILE A 207 3.97 13.99 -3.54
C ILE A 207 2.54 13.41 -3.49
N GLY A 208 1.54 14.29 -3.71
CA GLY A 208 0.13 13.95 -3.83
C GLY A 208 -0.67 14.07 -2.54
N ASP A 209 -1.93 14.50 -2.66
CA ASP A 209 -2.83 14.73 -1.54
C ASP A 209 -2.99 13.50 -0.64
N PHE A 210 -3.10 12.31 -1.23
CA PHE A 210 -3.22 11.08 -0.46
C PHE A 210 -2.00 10.82 0.43
N ASN A 211 -0.80 11.26 0.03
CA ASN A 211 0.40 11.15 0.84
C ASN A 211 0.44 12.18 1.97
N ILE A 212 -0.19 13.36 1.80
CA ILE A 212 -0.41 14.31 2.91
C ILE A 212 -1.29 13.66 3.98
N TYR A 213 -2.38 12.97 3.59
CA TYR A 213 -3.20 12.19 4.53
C TYR A 213 -2.41 11.06 5.21
N ASN A 214 -1.56 10.35 4.48
CA ASN A 214 -0.71 9.30 5.04
C ASN A 214 0.29 9.88 6.06
N ALA A 215 0.92 11.02 5.75
CA ALA A 215 1.81 11.72 6.66
C ALA A 215 1.08 12.23 7.91
N LEU A 216 -0.13 12.79 7.74
CA LEU A 216 -0.95 13.26 8.85
C LEU A 216 -1.39 12.11 9.77
N ALA A 217 -1.77 10.96 9.21
CA ALA A 217 -2.07 9.76 9.99
C ALA A 217 -0.87 9.28 10.81
N ALA A 218 0.32 9.28 10.21
CA ALA A 218 1.56 8.90 10.89
C ALA A 218 1.93 9.90 11.99
N TYR A 219 1.86 11.20 11.71
CA TYR A 219 2.07 12.27 12.69
C TYR A 219 1.12 12.15 13.90
N ALA A 220 -0.17 12.04 13.63
CA ALA A 220 -1.20 11.91 14.66
C ALA A 220 -0.96 10.69 15.55
N ALA A 221 -0.69 9.53 14.95
CA ALA A 221 -0.46 8.30 15.70
C ALA A 221 0.79 8.37 16.58
N LEU A 222 1.90 8.94 16.09
CA LEU A 222 3.12 9.10 16.89
C LEU A 222 2.92 10.10 18.04
N THR A 223 2.17 11.18 17.82
CA THR A 223 1.79 12.14 18.87
C THR A 223 0.92 11.47 19.94
N LEU A 224 -0.05 10.63 19.54
CA LEU A 224 -0.87 9.84 20.46
C LEU A 224 -0.07 8.81 21.25
N LEU A 225 1.06 8.33 20.75
CA LEU A 225 2.01 7.48 21.46
C LEU A 225 2.91 8.23 22.44
N GLY A 226 2.79 9.58 22.50
CA GLY A 226 3.57 10.44 23.39
C GLY A 226 4.92 10.90 22.81
N ILE A 227 5.12 10.73 21.51
CA ILE A 227 6.31 11.24 20.82
C ILE A 227 6.10 12.72 20.51
N ASP A 228 7.16 13.53 20.73
CA ASP A 228 7.12 14.98 20.50
C ASP A 228 6.75 15.33 19.05
N GLY A 229 5.62 16.02 18.86
CA GLY A 229 5.10 16.36 17.54
C GLY A 229 6.02 17.29 16.73
N GLY A 230 6.80 18.16 17.40
CA GLY A 230 7.79 19.02 16.73
C GLY A 230 8.89 18.17 16.09
N LYS A 231 9.45 17.21 16.82
CA LYS A 231 10.45 16.26 16.29
C LYS A 231 9.91 15.42 15.14
N VAL A 232 8.65 14.97 15.25
CA VAL A 232 8.00 14.21 14.17
C VAL A 232 7.88 15.07 12.90
N LYS A 233 7.47 16.33 13.01
CA LYS A 233 7.37 17.29 11.88
C LYS A 233 8.73 17.50 11.21
N GLU A 234 9.79 17.69 11.98
CA GLU A 234 11.15 17.85 11.41
C GLU A 234 11.61 16.64 10.61
N VAL A 235 11.32 15.43 11.10
CA VAL A 235 11.66 14.21 10.36
C VAL A 235 10.83 14.09 9.07
N LEU A 236 9.53 14.44 9.12
CA LEU A 236 8.62 14.38 7.98
C LEU A 236 9.05 15.26 6.81
N LYS A 237 9.67 16.41 7.06
CA LYS A 237 10.17 17.30 6.00
C LYS A 237 11.10 16.60 4.99
N ASN A 238 11.87 15.62 5.46
CA ASN A 238 12.89 14.95 4.68
C ASN A 238 12.67 13.44 4.54
N ILE A 239 11.44 12.98 4.77
CA ILE A 239 11.13 11.56 4.63
C ILE A 239 10.82 11.23 3.17
N GLU A 240 11.33 10.11 2.72
CA GLU A 240 11.09 9.60 1.37
C GLU A 240 9.89 8.65 1.35
N ALA A 241 9.25 8.53 0.20
CA ALA A 241 8.20 7.56 -0.03
C ALA A 241 8.72 6.11 0.17
N PRO A 242 7.88 5.19 0.64
CA PRO A 242 8.26 3.79 0.66
C PRO A 242 8.51 3.27 -0.77
N ARG A 243 9.40 2.29 -0.90
CA ARG A 243 9.71 1.65 -2.18
C ARG A 243 8.44 1.20 -2.89
N GLY A 244 8.29 1.62 -4.15
CA GLY A 244 7.13 1.30 -4.99
C GLY A 244 5.79 1.85 -4.50
N ARG A 245 5.78 2.93 -3.73
CA ARG A 245 4.58 3.64 -3.27
C ARG A 245 4.70 5.12 -3.60
N PHE A 246 4.41 5.47 -4.83
CA PHE A 246 4.68 6.79 -5.39
C PHE A 246 6.17 7.18 -5.22
N GLU A 247 7.03 6.18 -5.32
CA GLU A 247 8.47 6.36 -5.29
C GLU A 247 8.89 7.08 -6.57
N HIS A 248 9.74 8.10 -6.45
CA HIS A 248 10.04 8.96 -7.59
C HIS A 248 11.47 9.47 -7.58
N PHE A 249 11.93 9.86 -8.75
CA PHE A 249 13.13 10.65 -8.96
C PHE A 249 12.95 11.54 -10.20
N THR A 250 13.71 12.63 -10.27
CA THR A 250 13.82 13.46 -11.47
C THR A 250 15.06 13.08 -12.25
N SER A 251 14.90 12.78 -13.53
CA SER A 251 16.01 12.44 -14.42
C SER A 251 16.89 13.66 -14.75
N PRO A 252 18.11 13.47 -15.28
CA PRO A 252 18.95 14.58 -15.75
C PRO A 252 18.28 15.47 -16.82
N ASN A 253 17.31 14.94 -17.55
CA ASN A 253 16.56 15.66 -18.59
C ASN A 253 15.25 16.26 -18.06
N ASP A 254 15.12 16.44 -16.73
CA ASP A 254 13.95 17.03 -16.06
C ASP A 254 12.63 16.27 -16.35
N VAL A 255 12.70 14.95 -16.46
CA VAL A 255 11.54 14.06 -16.51
C VAL A 255 11.31 13.50 -15.11
N LEU A 256 10.10 13.68 -14.56
CA LEU A 256 9.74 13.07 -13.29
C LEU A 256 9.30 11.63 -13.52
N VAL A 257 10.04 10.67 -12.96
CA VAL A 257 9.69 9.24 -13.01
C VAL A 257 9.07 8.83 -11.68
N ILE A 258 7.91 8.20 -11.75
CA ILE A 258 7.15 7.70 -10.59
C ILE A 258 6.91 6.21 -10.75
N VAL A 259 7.23 5.42 -9.71
CA VAL A 259 6.94 3.99 -9.64
C VAL A 259 5.93 3.73 -8.52
N ASP A 260 4.81 3.05 -8.85
CA ASP A 260 3.74 2.76 -7.89
C ASP A 260 3.18 1.34 -8.02
N TYR A 261 2.67 0.82 -6.93
CA TYR A 261 2.04 -0.51 -6.85
C TYR A 261 0.57 -0.52 -7.30
N ALA A 262 0.07 0.53 -7.90
CA ALA A 262 -1.32 0.64 -8.37
C ALA A 262 -1.62 -0.44 -9.42
N HIS A 263 -2.33 -1.50 -9.01
CA HIS A 263 -2.67 -2.67 -9.81
C HIS A 263 -4.18 -2.98 -9.79
N THR A 264 -4.98 -2.05 -9.28
CA THR A 264 -6.45 -2.07 -9.30
C THR A 264 -6.99 -0.84 -10.01
N PRO A 265 -8.21 -0.86 -10.57
CA PRO A 265 -8.80 0.29 -11.23
C PRO A 265 -8.79 1.57 -10.37
N ASP A 266 -9.30 1.49 -9.15
CA ASP A 266 -9.35 2.62 -8.20
C ASP A 266 -7.95 3.18 -7.88
N ALA A 267 -6.97 2.29 -7.61
CA ALA A 267 -5.61 2.72 -7.31
C ALA A 267 -4.95 3.40 -8.53
N LEU A 268 -5.11 2.84 -9.73
CA LEU A 268 -4.54 3.41 -10.96
C LEU A 268 -5.16 4.78 -11.28
N GLU A 269 -6.47 4.91 -11.14
CA GLU A 269 -7.17 6.19 -11.34
C GLU A 269 -6.69 7.26 -10.36
N ASN A 270 -6.60 6.93 -9.06
CA ASN A 270 -6.14 7.85 -8.04
C ASN A 270 -4.69 8.31 -8.26
N VAL A 271 -3.81 7.40 -8.63
CA VAL A 271 -2.41 7.73 -8.93
C VAL A 271 -2.31 8.61 -10.18
N LEU A 272 -3.01 8.27 -11.27
CA LEU A 272 -3.00 9.06 -12.50
C LEU A 272 -3.59 10.46 -12.30
N LYS A 273 -4.70 10.60 -11.56
CA LYS A 273 -5.26 11.92 -11.19
C LYS A 273 -4.26 12.75 -10.40
N THR A 274 -3.53 12.12 -9.48
CA THR A 274 -2.47 12.79 -8.74
C THR A 274 -1.35 13.26 -9.66
N VAL A 275 -0.90 12.40 -10.58
CA VAL A 275 0.12 12.75 -11.57
C VAL A 275 -0.34 13.93 -12.42
N GLN A 276 -1.59 13.95 -12.87
CA GLN A 276 -2.14 15.10 -13.60
C GLN A 276 -2.17 16.40 -12.79
N SER A 277 -2.44 16.30 -11.47
CA SER A 277 -2.54 17.49 -10.61
C SER A 277 -1.18 18.14 -10.30
N ILE A 278 -0.09 17.40 -10.45
CA ILE A 278 1.27 17.90 -10.22
C ILE A 278 1.97 18.35 -11.50
N LEU A 279 1.37 18.14 -12.67
CA LEU A 279 1.87 18.73 -13.90
C LEU A 279 1.87 20.26 -13.76
N PRO A 280 2.95 20.94 -14.14
CA PRO A 280 2.99 22.41 -14.13
C PRO A 280 1.81 22.98 -14.90
N ALA A 281 1.09 23.92 -14.27
CA ALA A 281 0.06 24.69 -14.99
C ALA A 281 0.74 25.48 -16.10
N SER A 282 0.19 25.41 -17.31
CA SER A 282 0.73 26.09 -18.48
C SER A 282 0.68 27.61 -18.31
N GLY A 283 1.79 28.17 -17.85
CA GLY A 283 2.04 29.63 -17.88
C GLY A 283 2.57 30.08 -19.27
N GLY A 284 1.95 29.61 -20.37
CA GLY A 284 2.34 30.00 -21.73
C GLY A 284 3.30 29.05 -22.44
N GLU A 285 3.94 28.13 -21.78
CA GLU A 285 4.71 27.04 -22.35
C GLU A 285 3.88 25.76 -22.45
N LYS A 286 4.29 24.85 -23.36
CA LYS A 286 3.57 23.61 -23.60
C LYS A 286 3.48 22.79 -22.29
N ARG A 287 2.26 22.45 -21.86
CA ARG A 287 2.05 21.56 -20.71
C ARG A 287 2.80 20.25 -20.92
N GLY A 288 3.52 19.77 -19.88
CA GLY A 288 4.12 18.46 -19.88
C GLY A 288 3.08 17.35 -20.08
N LYS A 289 3.52 16.19 -20.57
CA LYS A 289 2.68 15.02 -20.83
C LYS A 289 2.74 14.03 -19.69
N VAL A 290 1.67 13.27 -19.50
CA VAL A 290 1.63 12.06 -18.70
C VAL A 290 1.84 10.84 -19.59
N ILE A 291 2.92 10.10 -19.37
CA ILE A 291 3.20 8.83 -20.03
C ILE A 291 3.02 7.73 -18.97
N SER A 292 2.04 6.85 -19.15
CA SER A 292 1.83 5.73 -18.23
C SER A 292 2.34 4.40 -18.81
N VAL A 293 3.02 3.61 -17.98
CA VAL A 293 3.51 2.25 -18.32
C VAL A 293 2.91 1.29 -17.31
N PHE A 294 2.02 0.41 -17.72
CA PHE A 294 1.38 -0.53 -16.79
C PHE A 294 0.81 -1.76 -17.51
N GLY A 295 0.52 -2.79 -16.72
CA GLY A 295 -0.10 -4.00 -17.21
C GLY A 295 -0.99 -4.65 -16.15
N CYS A 296 -1.63 -5.77 -16.54
CA CYS A 296 -2.41 -6.59 -15.63
C CYS A 296 -1.74 -7.94 -15.42
N GLY A 297 -1.85 -8.48 -14.18
CA GLY A 297 -1.33 -9.79 -13.85
C GLY A 297 -2.15 -10.91 -14.50
N GLY A 298 -1.46 -11.95 -15.00
CA GLY A 298 -2.07 -13.21 -15.40
C GLY A 298 -2.51 -14.04 -14.18
N ASP A 299 -3.41 -15.01 -14.41
CA ASP A 299 -4.01 -15.86 -13.37
C ASP A 299 -4.66 -15.02 -12.25
N ARG A 300 -5.25 -13.89 -12.62
CA ARG A 300 -5.97 -12.93 -11.76
C ARG A 300 -7.30 -12.57 -12.40
N ASP A 301 -8.12 -11.78 -11.68
CA ASP A 301 -9.40 -11.29 -12.18
C ASP A 301 -9.26 -10.59 -13.55
N PRO A 302 -9.81 -11.16 -14.63
CA PRO A 302 -9.73 -10.56 -15.97
C PRO A 302 -10.68 -9.38 -16.14
N LEU A 303 -11.75 -9.28 -15.33
CA LEU A 303 -12.77 -8.23 -15.48
C LEU A 303 -12.23 -6.82 -15.24
N LYS A 304 -11.13 -6.71 -14.49
CA LYS A 304 -10.47 -5.41 -14.27
C LYS A 304 -9.65 -4.93 -15.48
N ARG A 305 -9.29 -5.82 -16.44
CA ARG A 305 -8.37 -5.50 -17.54
C ARG A 305 -8.89 -4.37 -18.43
N PRO A 306 -10.11 -4.45 -19.00
CA PRO A 306 -10.63 -3.37 -19.82
C PRO A 306 -10.85 -2.07 -19.03
N ILE A 307 -11.25 -2.17 -17.75
CA ILE A 307 -11.44 -1.00 -16.90
C ILE A 307 -10.11 -0.28 -16.67
N MET A 308 -9.03 -1.00 -16.37
CA MET A 308 -7.69 -0.43 -16.19
C MET A 308 -7.16 0.16 -17.49
N GLY A 309 -7.38 -0.51 -18.63
CA GLY A 309 -7.02 0.01 -19.95
C GLY A 309 -7.69 1.34 -20.23
N LYS A 310 -9.00 1.44 -19.98
CA LYS A 310 -9.77 2.68 -20.14
C LYS A 310 -9.27 3.82 -19.26
N ILE A 311 -9.01 3.55 -17.99
CA ILE A 311 -8.44 4.52 -17.03
C ILE A 311 -7.09 5.03 -17.53
N GLY A 312 -6.19 4.13 -17.95
CA GLY A 312 -4.89 4.51 -18.50
C GLY A 312 -4.99 5.41 -19.72
N ALA A 313 -5.81 5.05 -20.70
CA ALA A 313 -6.02 5.84 -21.91
C ALA A 313 -6.70 7.20 -21.64
N MET A 314 -7.62 7.25 -20.65
CA MET A 314 -8.33 8.48 -20.29
C MET A 314 -7.44 9.50 -19.58
N PHE A 315 -6.59 9.05 -18.67
CA PHE A 315 -5.82 9.92 -17.78
C PHE A 315 -4.35 10.10 -18.22
N SER A 316 -3.94 9.51 -19.36
CA SER A 316 -2.60 9.69 -19.90
C SER A 316 -2.65 10.34 -21.30
N ASP A 317 -1.60 11.07 -21.64
CA ASP A 317 -1.38 11.55 -23.00
C ASP A 317 -0.85 10.40 -23.88
N ILE A 318 -0.05 9.50 -23.30
CA ILE A 318 0.42 8.26 -23.91
C ILE A 318 0.30 7.14 -22.86
N ALA A 319 -0.38 6.04 -23.21
CA ALA A 319 -0.49 4.86 -22.37
C ALA A 319 0.26 3.67 -23.01
N ILE A 320 1.25 3.13 -22.35
CA ILE A 320 2.00 1.95 -22.80
C ILE A 320 1.49 0.75 -22.01
N PHE A 321 0.77 -0.14 -22.70
CA PHE A 321 0.30 -1.39 -22.11
C PHE A 321 1.37 -2.46 -22.26
N THR A 322 1.75 -3.08 -21.15
CA THR A 322 2.84 -4.03 -21.07
C THR A 322 2.54 -5.19 -20.13
N SER A 323 3.48 -6.13 -19.99
CA SER A 323 3.35 -7.20 -19.00
C SER A 323 3.60 -6.69 -17.58
N ASP A 324 2.76 -7.12 -16.67
CA ASP A 324 3.06 -7.14 -15.23
C ASP A 324 3.76 -8.49 -14.88
N ASN A 325 3.10 -9.41 -14.22
CA ASN A 325 3.48 -10.80 -14.05
C ASN A 325 2.52 -11.67 -14.89
N PRO A 326 2.82 -12.04 -16.13
CA PRO A 326 1.90 -12.79 -16.97
C PRO A 326 1.63 -14.22 -16.45
N ARG A 327 2.50 -14.76 -15.60
CA ARG A 327 2.40 -16.10 -15.02
C ARG A 327 2.18 -17.19 -16.09
N GLY A 328 1.02 -17.84 -16.08
CA GLY A 328 0.66 -18.88 -17.06
C GLY A 328 0.00 -18.36 -18.33
N GLU A 329 -0.41 -17.08 -18.36
CA GLU A 329 -1.13 -16.50 -19.51
C GLU A 329 -0.20 -15.88 -20.56
N ASN A 330 -0.72 -15.76 -21.81
CA ASN A 330 -0.04 -15.05 -22.87
C ASN A 330 -0.12 -13.53 -22.64
N PRO A 331 1.03 -12.80 -22.61
CA PRO A 331 1.06 -11.37 -22.38
C PRO A 331 0.27 -10.55 -23.41
N GLU A 332 0.35 -10.91 -24.70
CA GLU A 332 -0.37 -10.20 -25.76
C GLU A 332 -1.88 -10.31 -25.57
N LYS A 333 -2.39 -11.50 -25.14
CA LYS A 333 -3.81 -11.67 -24.85
C LYS A 333 -4.27 -10.77 -23.69
N ILE A 334 -3.47 -10.64 -22.65
CA ILE A 334 -3.78 -9.73 -21.53
C ILE A 334 -3.88 -8.29 -22.02
N ILE A 335 -2.96 -7.85 -22.89
CA ILE A 335 -2.94 -6.51 -23.45
C ILE A 335 -4.18 -6.30 -24.37
N GLU A 336 -4.56 -7.29 -25.20
CA GLU A 336 -5.77 -7.18 -26.02
C GLU A 336 -7.04 -7.05 -25.15
N GLU A 337 -7.14 -7.78 -24.03
CA GLU A 337 -8.25 -7.64 -23.10
C GLU A 337 -8.26 -6.25 -22.42
N MET A 338 -7.12 -5.62 -22.20
CA MET A 338 -7.04 -4.24 -21.71
C MET A 338 -7.56 -3.23 -22.75
N LYS A 339 -7.48 -3.52 -24.05
CA LYS A 339 -7.94 -2.65 -25.12
C LYS A 339 -9.42 -2.84 -25.50
N ALA A 340 -10.07 -3.88 -24.99
CA ALA A 340 -11.38 -4.35 -25.46
C ALA A 340 -12.47 -3.25 -25.47
N ASP A 341 -12.47 -2.34 -24.49
CA ASP A 341 -13.51 -1.30 -24.33
C ASP A 341 -13.03 0.10 -24.73
N LEU A 342 -11.91 0.22 -25.48
CA LEU A 342 -11.36 1.50 -25.90
C LEU A 342 -12.00 1.99 -27.20
N SER A 343 -12.33 3.27 -27.25
CA SER A 343 -12.73 3.97 -28.48
C SER A 343 -11.52 4.13 -29.42
N ALA A 344 -11.77 4.49 -30.69
CA ALA A 344 -10.71 4.77 -31.65
C ALA A 344 -9.79 5.92 -31.18
N GLU A 345 -10.36 6.95 -30.56
CA GLU A 345 -9.61 8.07 -29.99
C GLU A 345 -8.70 7.59 -28.83
N GLU A 346 -9.23 6.79 -27.91
CA GLU A 346 -8.46 6.23 -26.79
C GLU A 346 -7.35 5.31 -27.29
N LEU A 347 -7.64 4.46 -28.31
CA LEU A 347 -6.64 3.58 -28.94
C LEU A 347 -5.50 4.35 -29.60
N SER A 348 -5.75 5.56 -30.12
CA SER A 348 -4.69 6.39 -30.72
C SER A 348 -3.61 6.83 -29.71
N LYS A 349 -3.92 6.82 -28.41
CA LYS A 349 -2.99 7.13 -27.31
C LYS A 349 -2.25 5.89 -26.78
N VAL A 350 -2.64 4.69 -27.21
CA VAL A 350 -2.14 3.43 -26.66
C VAL A 350 -1.02 2.84 -27.50
N LYS A 351 0.07 2.45 -26.85
CA LYS A 351 1.11 1.59 -27.41
C LYS A 351 1.06 0.24 -26.69
N SER A 352 1.16 -0.86 -27.44
CA SER A 352 1.21 -2.24 -26.91
C SER A 352 2.62 -2.77 -27.02
N ILE A 353 3.32 -2.95 -25.92
CA ILE A 353 4.70 -3.45 -25.86
C ILE A 353 4.78 -4.54 -24.79
N PRO A 354 4.68 -5.82 -25.18
CA PRO A 354 4.64 -6.95 -24.21
C PRO A 354 5.86 -7.05 -23.32
N ASP A 355 7.05 -6.79 -23.83
CA ASP A 355 8.27 -6.75 -22.99
C ASP A 355 8.29 -5.47 -22.14
N ARG A 356 8.33 -5.66 -20.80
CA ARG A 356 8.27 -4.52 -19.87
C ARG A 356 9.51 -3.64 -19.91
N ARG A 357 10.69 -4.23 -20.19
CA ARG A 357 11.92 -3.46 -20.33
C ARG A 357 11.88 -2.58 -21.57
N GLU A 358 11.43 -3.14 -22.70
CA GLU A 358 11.22 -2.36 -23.92
C GLU A 358 10.17 -1.26 -23.73
N ALA A 359 9.09 -1.54 -22.98
CA ALA A 359 8.07 -0.53 -22.64
C ALA A 359 8.64 0.62 -21.80
N ILE A 360 9.51 0.33 -20.83
CA ILE A 360 10.24 1.32 -20.03
C ILE A 360 11.14 2.17 -20.94
N LEU A 361 11.96 1.54 -21.77
CA LEU A 361 12.84 2.25 -22.72
C LEU A 361 12.07 3.12 -23.72
N GLU A 362 10.92 2.64 -24.22
CA GLU A 362 10.07 3.41 -25.10
C GLU A 362 9.47 4.63 -24.39
N SER A 363 9.07 4.49 -23.12
CA SER A 363 8.55 5.63 -22.34
C SER A 363 9.60 6.74 -22.17
N ILE A 364 10.87 6.38 -21.96
CA ILE A 364 11.98 7.32 -21.86
C ILE A 364 12.22 8.04 -23.20
N LYS A 365 12.19 7.32 -24.33
CA LYS A 365 12.34 7.92 -25.66
C LYS A 365 11.25 8.93 -26.00
N LEU A 366 10.03 8.70 -25.51
CA LEU A 366 8.87 9.55 -25.78
C LEU A 366 8.80 10.78 -24.87
N ALA A 367 9.44 10.70 -23.70
CA ALA A 367 9.43 11.76 -22.72
C ALA A 367 10.32 12.94 -23.10
N GLN A 368 9.83 14.14 -22.82
CA GLN A 368 10.54 15.41 -22.98
C GLN A 368 10.66 16.11 -21.61
N ASN A 369 11.48 17.16 -21.56
CA ASN A 369 11.59 18.01 -20.36
C ASN A 369 10.21 18.45 -19.85
N GLY A 370 9.97 18.31 -18.55
CA GLY A 370 8.70 18.62 -17.89
C GLY A 370 7.62 17.53 -17.99
N ASP A 371 7.88 16.41 -18.69
CA ASP A 371 6.96 15.28 -18.74
C ASP A 371 7.04 14.43 -17.46
N ILE A 372 5.97 13.66 -17.18
CA ILE A 372 5.91 12.72 -16.10
C ILE A 372 5.71 11.30 -16.64
N ILE A 373 6.57 10.37 -16.25
CA ILE A 373 6.41 8.94 -16.50
C ILE A 373 5.85 8.29 -15.22
N LEU A 374 4.70 7.62 -15.33
CA LEU A 374 4.15 6.76 -14.28
C LEU A 374 4.33 5.29 -14.68
N CYS A 375 5.16 4.55 -13.95
CA CYS A 375 5.24 3.10 -14.07
C CYS A 375 4.43 2.44 -12.94
N ALA A 376 3.33 1.75 -13.28
CA ALA A 376 2.40 1.21 -12.31
C ALA A 376 2.28 -0.32 -12.39
N GLY A 377 1.79 -0.93 -11.29
CA GLY A 377 1.49 -2.35 -11.16
C GLY A 377 2.43 -3.07 -10.22
N LYS A 378 3.73 -3.12 -10.51
CA LYS A 378 4.73 -3.88 -9.76
C LYS A 378 5.23 -3.16 -8.50
N GLY A 379 5.39 -1.85 -8.55
CA GLY A 379 5.85 -1.05 -7.42
C GLY A 379 7.17 -1.60 -6.83
N HIS A 380 7.09 -2.18 -5.63
CA HIS A 380 8.23 -2.72 -4.88
C HIS A 380 8.65 -4.14 -5.28
N GLU A 381 7.93 -4.79 -6.18
CA GLU A 381 8.28 -6.15 -6.64
C GLU A 381 9.59 -6.12 -7.43
N ASP A 382 10.56 -6.92 -6.99
CA ASP A 382 11.89 -7.05 -7.59
C ASP A 382 12.01 -8.27 -8.52
N TYR A 383 10.88 -8.78 -9.02
CA TYR A 383 10.85 -9.91 -9.94
C TYR A 383 9.72 -9.78 -10.96
N GLN A 384 9.87 -10.43 -12.09
CA GLN A 384 8.79 -10.73 -13.04
C GLN A 384 8.59 -12.25 -13.12
N GLU A 385 7.34 -12.70 -12.95
CA GLU A 385 6.97 -14.11 -13.01
C GLU A 385 6.41 -14.45 -14.39
N ILE A 386 7.14 -15.31 -15.14
CA ILE A 386 6.77 -15.81 -16.47
C ILE A 386 6.81 -17.34 -16.43
N LYS A 387 5.69 -18.00 -16.74
CA LYS A 387 5.56 -19.48 -16.74
C LYS A 387 6.09 -20.13 -15.45
N GLY A 388 5.81 -19.52 -14.30
CA GLY A 388 6.24 -20.00 -12.99
C GLY A 388 7.70 -19.68 -12.61
N VAL A 389 8.47 -19.08 -13.50
CA VAL A 389 9.85 -18.66 -13.23
C VAL A 389 9.87 -17.18 -12.82
N LYS A 390 10.50 -16.88 -11.70
CA LYS A 390 10.72 -15.52 -11.22
C LYS A 390 12.11 -15.04 -11.61
N ASN A 391 12.17 -14.09 -12.52
CA ASN A 391 13.40 -13.42 -12.92
C ASN A 391 13.49 -12.08 -12.19
N HIS A 392 14.71 -11.65 -11.83
CA HIS A 392 14.91 -10.33 -11.24
C HIS A 392 14.45 -9.23 -12.22
N PHE A 393 13.60 -8.34 -11.74
CA PHE A 393 13.09 -7.21 -12.50
C PHE A 393 12.52 -6.16 -11.55
N ASP A 394 13.14 -5.00 -11.48
CA ASP A 394 12.74 -3.88 -10.65
C ASP A 394 12.55 -2.63 -11.53
N ASP A 395 11.32 -2.10 -11.55
CA ASP A 395 10.97 -0.94 -12.38
C ASP A 395 11.88 0.27 -12.12
N MET A 396 12.15 0.57 -10.84
CA MET A 396 12.98 1.71 -10.46
C MET A 396 14.44 1.52 -10.88
N GLU A 397 14.98 0.30 -10.76
CA GLU A 397 16.34 -0.01 -11.22
C GLU A 397 16.45 0.11 -12.74
N GLU A 398 15.46 -0.37 -13.49
CA GLU A 398 15.45 -0.29 -14.95
C GLU A 398 15.44 1.17 -15.42
N TYR A 399 14.61 2.05 -14.80
CA TYR A 399 14.64 3.48 -15.11
C TYR A 399 15.97 4.15 -14.78
N LYS A 400 16.51 3.91 -13.58
CA LYS A 400 17.80 4.50 -13.17
C LYS A 400 19.00 4.06 -14.00
N LYS A 401 18.93 2.87 -14.61
CA LYS A 401 19.97 2.37 -15.53
C LYS A 401 19.86 2.99 -16.92
N ALA A 402 18.65 3.38 -17.33
CA ALA A 402 18.36 3.81 -18.68
C ALA A 402 18.46 5.34 -18.88
N PHE A 403 18.38 6.14 -17.80
CA PHE A 403 18.67 7.58 -17.78
C PHE A 403 20.14 7.88 -17.47
#